data_7385b8a922a31c5e7f87c4ffa84ac125
#
_entry.id   7385b8a922a31c5e7f87c4ffa84ac125
#
_cell.length_a   1.000
_cell.length_b   1.000
_cell.length_c   1.000
_cell.angle_alpha   90.00
_cell.angle_beta   90.00
_cell.angle_gamma   90.00
#
_symmetry.space_group_name_H-M   'P 1'
#
loop_
_entity.id
_entity.type
_entity.pdbx_description
1 polymer ?
#
loop_
_entity_poly.entity_id
_entity_poly.type
_entity_poly.pdbx_seq_one_letter_code
_entity_poly.pdbx_strand_id
1 'polypeptide(L)'
;MKKRTIALLTTLALATGMVAGCGSSNTAATDTAKTSETVSSEKTEATETVESTEVDDQAAADHVAELIDAIYVQTRNDNTDAQCAEAKEAWDALTDVQKELVSGENADPDYFGRDTGDASKDDPLNADNIGENELLVVSFGTSFNDSRAEDIGGVEKALQEANPDWSVRRAFTAQIIINHVQARDDEKIDNVDQALERAVDNGVKNLVVQPTHLMHGAEYDELVETIDNYKDKFETVTVAEPMLGEVGSDATVVNEDKAKVAEAITAEAVKTAGYDSLDAAKEDGTAFVFMGHGTSHSAKVSYSQMAAQMKDLSYDNVFIGTVEGEPEETACENVIEAVKEAGYTKVVLRPLMVVAGDHANNDMAGDDDDSWKSQFTASGYFDSIDTQISGLGRIEAIQQIYIDHTKDAIDSLGALESTSTTESTVGTLEDGVYTAKFDTDSSMFHVNEADEGRGI
;
A
#
# COMPACT_ATOMS: atom_id res chain seq x y z
N MET A 1 4.00 27.98 -5.52
CA MET A 1 4.34 26.92 -6.47
C MET A 1 5.62 26.26 -6.01
N LYS A 2 5.54 25.31 -5.11
CA LYS A 2 6.68 24.48 -4.71
C LYS A 2 6.41 23.07 -5.26
N LYS A 3 7.27 22.61 -6.17
CA LYS A 3 7.21 21.27 -6.73
C LYS A 3 7.48 20.27 -5.59
N ARG A 4 6.49 19.49 -5.22
CA ARG A 4 6.67 18.31 -4.37
C ARG A 4 7.25 17.21 -5.24
N THR A 5 8.57 17.03 -5.17
CA THR A 5 9.25 15.90 -5.79
C THR A 5 9.26 14.78 -4.76
N ILE A 6 8.48 13.74 -4.97
CA ILE A 6 8.56 12.51 -4.19
C ILE A 6 9.90 11.87 -4.52
N ALA A 7 10.85 11.95 -3.60
CA ALA A 7 12.14 11.28 -3.72
C ALA A 7 12.05 9.89 -3.10
N LEU A 8 12.14 8.89 -3.94
CA LEU A 8 12.37 7.50 -3.55
C LEU A 8 13.72 7.42 -2.84
N LEU A 9 13.73 7.21 -1.53
CA LEU A 9 14.95 7.03 -0.73
C LEU A 9 15.40 5.57 -0.79
N THR A 10 16.37 5.31 -1.66
CA THR A 10 17.26 4.17 -1.52
C THR A 10 18.26 4.47 -0.41
N THR A 11 18.19 3.76 0.70
CA THR A 11 19.15 3.80 1.80
C THR A 11 20.52 3.28 1.38
N LEU A 12 21.52 4.15 1.42
CA LEU A 12 22.91 3.73 1.48
C LEU A 12 23.57 4.40 2.68
N ALA A 13 23.83 3.62 3.70
CA ALA A 13 24.61 4.03 4.88
C ALA A 13 26.09 4.17 4.51
N LEU A 14 26.71 5.27 4.89
CA LEU A 14 28.13 5.24 5.31
C LEU A 14 28.50 6.40 6.24
N ALA A 15 29.29 6.04 7.23
CA ALA A 15 29.64 6.74 8.43
C ALA A 15 30.80 7.76 8.30
N THR A 16 30.91 8.55 9.35
CA THR A 16 32.12 9.15 10.01
C THR A 16 32.71 10.43 9.48
N GLY A 17 32.87 11.36 10.43
CA GLY A 17 33.94 12.35 10.42
C GLY A 17 33.68 13.61 11.27
N MET A 18 34.05 13.54 12.55
CA MET A 18 34.24 14.73 13.41
C MET A 18 35.30 15.68 12.83
N VAL A 19 35.20 16.99 13.03
CA VAL A 19 36.28 17.83 13.61
C VAL A 19 35.69 19.16 14.13
N ALA A 20 36.10 19.48 15.35
CA ALA A 20 35.87 20.74 16.05
C ALA A 20 36.81 21.87 15.55
N GLY A 21 36.35 23.11 15.75
CA GLY A 21 37.21 24.27 15.57
C GLY A 21 36.64 25.57 16.13
N CYS A 22 37.09 25.93 17.33
CA CYS A 22 36.86 27.21 18.00
C CYS A 22 37.55 28.38 17.27
N GLY A 23 37.03 29.58 17.45
CA GLY A 23 37.78 30.81 17.20
C GLY A 23 37.01 32.09 17.46
N SER A 24 37.29 32.68 18.64
CA SER A 24 36.84 34.00 19.11
C SER A 24 37.58 35.14 18.43
N SER A 25 36.98 36.33 18.40
CA SER A 25 37.45 37.61 19.00
C SER A 25 36.93 38.83 18.21
N ASN A 26 36.13 39.67 18.83
CA ASN A 26 36.44 40.94 19.52
C ASN A 26 37.00 42.09 18.61
N THR A 27 36.31 43.23 18.56
CA THR A 27 36.58 44.55 19.14
C THR A 27 35.82 45.61 18.34
N ALA A 28 34.99 46.37 18.99
CA ALA A 28 35.07 47.63 19.69
C ALA A 28 34.85 48.92 18.86
N ALA A 29 33.78 49.59 19.20
CA ALA A 29 33.53 51.00 19.54
C ALA A 29 33.95 52.15 18.59
N THR A 30 33.00 53.06 18.35
CA THR A 30 32.96 54.42 18.87
C THR A 30 31.78 55.19 18.24
N ASP A 31 30.87 55.63 19.06
CA ASP A 31 30.43 56.95 19.48
C ASP A 31 30.21 58.08 18.42
N THR A 32 29.05 58.66 18.35
CA THR A 32 28.68 60.03 18.66
C THR A 32 27.22 60.41 18.33
N ALA A 33 26.52 60.68 19.37
CA ALA A 33 25.52 61.66 19.75
C ALA A 33 24.63 62.45 18.78
N LYS A 34 23.33 62.54 19.28
CA LYS A 34 22.33 63.64 19.27
C LYS A 34 21.57 63.94 17.99
N THR A 35 20.24 63.88 17.98
CA THR A 35 19.31 64.81 18.61
C THR A 35 17.86 64.31 18.41
N SER A 36 17.03 64.56 19.42
CA SER A 36 15.61 64.25 19.57
C SER A 36 14.71 64.79 18.47
N GLU A 37 13.66 64.07 18.17
CA GLU A 37 12.30 64.61 18.16
C GLU A 37 11.24 63.55 18.31
N THR A 38 10.34 63.77 19.23
CA THR A 38 9.20 63.00 19.67
C THR A 38 8.07 63.07 18.62
N VAL A 39 7.67 61.97 18.00
CA VAL A 39 6.33 61.84 17.42
C VAL A 39 5.88 60.36 17.46
N SER A 40 4.80 60.15 18.18
CA SER A 40 3.77 59.10 18.04
C SER A 40 4.14 57.67 18.31
N SER A 41 3.92 57.27 19.53
CA SER A 41 3.99 55.90 20.08
C SER A 41 2.65 55.15 20.04
N GLU A 42 1.94 55.11 18.93
CA GLU A 42 0.72 54.31 18.83
C GLU A 42 0.69 53.33 17.65
N LYS A 43 1.70 53.36 16.78
CA LYS A 43 1.78 52.46 15.62
C LYS A 43 2.78 51.32 15.77
N THR A 44 3.63 51.40 16.80
CA THR A 44 4.71 50.42 17.03
C THR A 44 4.24 49.21 17.87
N GLU A 45 3.34 49.40 18.83
CA GLU A 45 2.84 48.30 19.69
C GLU A 45 1.93 47.33 18.93
N ALA A 46 1.11 47.78 17.98
CA ALA A 46 0.25 46.87 17.22
C ALA A 46 1.05 46.04 16.18
N THR A 47 2.15 46.56 15.66
CA THR A 47 3.00 45.88 14.69
C THR A 47 3.92 44.88 15.38
N GLU A 48 4.48 45.20 16.57
CA GLU A 48 5.29 44.30 17.37
C GLU A 48 4.45 43.17 17.96
N THR A 49 3.20 43.40 18.34
CA THR A 49 2.31 42.37 18.90
C THR A 49 1.85 41.38 17.83
N VAL A 50 1.58 41.83 16.60
CA VAL A 50 1.21 40.97 15.46
C VAL A 50 2.42 40.14 15.01
N GLU A 51 3.60 40.77 14.90
CA GLU A 51 4.82 40.05 14.49
C GLU A 51 5.29 39.02 15.54
N SER A 52 5.08 39.28 16.86
CA SER A 52 5.39 38.32 17.92
C SER A 52 4.39 37.16 17.96
N THR A 53 3.11 37.38 17.72
CA THR A 53 2.09 36.33 17.66
C THR A 53 2.28 35.43 16.43
N GLU A 54 2.59 35.99 15.27
CA GLU A 54 2.89 35.20 14.06
C GLU A 54 4.15 34.34 14.21
N VAL A 55 5.19 34.82 14.89
CA VAL A 55 6.41 34.05 15.18
C VAL A 55 6.13 32.94 16.20
N ASP A 56 5.32 33.19 17.22
CA ASP A 56 4.93 32.20 18.21
C ASP A 56 4.01 31.13 17.58
N ASP A 57 3.10 31.49 16.66
CA ASP A 57 2.22 30.58 15.95
C ASP A 57 3.02 29.65 15.01
N GLN A 58 3.98 30.20 14.26
CA GLN A 58 4.85 29.40 13.40
C GLN A 58 5.73 28.43 14.23
N ALA A 59 6.30 28.88 15.35
CA ALA A 59 7.13 28.02 16.20
C ALA A 59 6.34 26.84 16.81
N ALA A 60 5.07 27.05 17.14
CA ALA A 60 4.21 25.97 17.60
C ALA A 60 3.90 24.96 16.48
N ALA A 61 3.64 25.43 15.28
CA ALA A 61 3.41 24.58 14.09
C ALA A 61 4.69 23.80 13.70
N ASP A 62 5.85 24.47 13.70
CA ASP A 62 7.15 23.84 13.39
C ASP A 62 7.46 22.72 14.37
N HIS A 63 7.15 22.90 15.67
CA HIS A 63 7.35 21.86 16.67
C HIS A 63 6.50 20.60 16.38
N VAL A 64 5.25 20.75 15.99
CA VAL A 64 4.39 19.64 15.59
C VAL A 64 4.93 18.96 14.34
N ALA A 65 5.39 19.74 13.35
CA ALA A 65 5.99 19.19 12.14
C ALA A 65 7.25 18.35 12.46
N GLU A 66 8.13 18.81 13.36
CA GLU A 66 9.28 18.03 13.83
C GLU A 66 8.88 16.70 14.49
N LEU A 67 7.82 16.70 15.29
CA LEU A 67 7.32 15.48 15.94
C LEU A 67 6.74 14.49 14.91
N ILE A 68 5.98 14.96 13.94
CA ILE A 68 5.45 14.12 12.85
C ILE A 68 6.60 13.53 12.02
N ASP A 69 7.54 14.36 11.58
CA ASP A 69 8.68 13.91 10.78
C ASP A 69 9.54 12.88 11.51
N ALA A 70 9.66 12.98 12.85
CA ALA A 70 10.41 12.04 13.66
C ALA A 70 9.78 10.64 13.73
N ILE A 71 8.45 10.54 13.66
CA ILE A 71 7.75 9.24 13.74
C ILE A 71 7.40 8.68 12.36
N TYR A 72 7.49 9.45 11.30
CA TYR A 72 6.90 9.16 9.99
C TYR A 72 7.31 7.79 9.43
N VAL A 73 8.62 7.50 9.41
CA VAL A 73 9.18 6.22 8.92
C VAL A 73 9.85 5.40 10.02
N GLN A 74 9.60 5.75 11.29
CA GLN A 74 10.30 5.11 12.40
C GLN A 74 9.84 3.66 12.59
N THR A 75 10.76 2.70 12.51
CA THR A 75 10.48 1.35 12.96
C THR A 75 10.10 1.36 14.45
N ARG A 76 9.01 0.67 14.79
CA ARG A 76 8.49 0.63 16.15
C ARG A 76 9.56 0.17 17.15
N ASN A 77 9.67 0.91 18.25
CA ASN A 77 10.56 0.65 19.37
C ASN A 77 9.86 1.07 20.68
N ASP A 78 10.55 0.91 21.82
CA ASP A 78 9.99 1.19 23.16
C ASP A 78 9.51 2.64 23.36
N ASN A 79 9.93 3.59 22.50
CA ASN A 79 9.55 5.00 22.59
C ASN A 79 8.42 5.39 21.64
N THR A 80 8.11 4.56 20.63
CA THR A 80 7.16 4.92 19.56
C THR A 80 5.79 5.28 20.11
N ASP A 81 5.27 4.53 21.08
CA ASP A 81 3.98 4.82 21.70
C ASP A 81 3.95 6.23 22.34
N ALA A 82 5.02 6.57 23.06
CA ALA A 82 5.11 7.89 23.70
C ALA A 82 5.29 9.03 22.68
N GLN A 83 6.06 8.79 21.62
CA GLN A 83 6.29 9.76 20.55
C GLN A 83 5.02 10.02 19.73
N CYS A 84 4.26 8.99 19.40
CA CYS A 84 2.96 9.12 18.74
C CYS A 84 1.98 9.93 19.59
N ALA A 85 1.90 9.62 20.90
CA ALA A 85 1.04 10.35 21.81
C ALA A 85 1.47 11.83 21.95
N GLU A 86 2.78 12.11 22.04
CA GLU A 86 3.32 13.47 22.12
C GLU A 86 2.99 14.28 20.87
N ALA A 87 3.15 13.71 19.68
CA ALA A 87 2.81 14.37 18.41
C ALA A 87 1.32 14.74 18.36
N LYS A 88 0.43 13.80 18.75
CA LYS A 88 -1.01 14.04 18.79
C LYS A 88 -1.40 15.09 19.85
N GLU A 89 -0.83 15.03 21.05
CA GLU A 89 -1.10 16.02 22.09
C GLU A 89 -0.65 17.44 21.66
N ALA A 90 0.52 17.54 21.03
CA ALA A 90 1.02 18.80 20.49
C ALA A 90 0.11 19.35 19.38
N TRP A 91 -0.36 18.51 18.45
CA TRP A 91 -1.34 18.90 17.43
C TRP A 91 -2.66 19.36 18.01
N ASP A 92 -3.19 18.65 19.02
CA ASP A 92 -4.47 18.99 19.64
C ASP A 92 -4.42 20.30 20.43
N ALA A 93 -3.22 20.69 20.86
CA ALA A 93 -3.00 21.98 21.53
C ALA A 93 -2.94 23.18 20.57
N LEU A 94 -2.77 22.96 19.25
CA LEU A 94 -2.73 24.02 18.26
C LEU A 94 -4.11 24.64 18.04
N THR A 95 -4.12 25.95 17.79
CA THR A 95 -5.28 26.66 17.23
C THR A 95 -5.47 26.31 15.74
N ASP A 96 -6.67 26.56 15.20
CA ASP A 96 -6.94 26.30 13.78
C ASP A 96 -5.96 27.04 12.84
N VAL A 97 -5.53 28.26 13.22
CA VAL A 97 -4.54 29.04 12.45
C VAL A 97 -3.17 28.36 12.48
N GLN A 98 -2.75 27.83 13.64
CA GLN A 98 -1.47 27.15 13.78
C GLN A 98 -1.45 25.81 13.02
N LYS A 99 -2.58 25.08 12.99
CA LYS A 99 -2.70 23.83 12.24
C LYS A 99 -2.46 24.00 10.75
N GLU A 100 -2.95 25.09 10.17
CA GLU A 100 -2.71 25.44 8.76
C GLU A 100 -1.24 25.80 8.45
N LEU A 101 -0.45 26.09 9.47
CA LEU A 101 0.97 26.42 9.33
C LEU A 101 1.90 25.20 9.44
N VAL A 102 1.38 24.03 9.83
CA VAL A 102 2.18 22.81 9.97
C VAL A 102 2.75 22.43 8.60
N SER A 103 4.09 22.39 8.51
CA SER A 103 4.78 22.05 7.27
C SER A 103 6.18 21.52 7.58
N GLY A 104 6.45 20.25 7.26
CA GLY A 104 7.72 19.56 7.44
C GLY A 104 8.20 18.88 6.17
N GLU A 105 9.07 17.90 6.32
CA GLU A 105 9.48 17.04 5.23
C GLU A 105 8.31 16.13 4.79
N ASN A 106 7.60 15.58 5.79
CA ASN A 106 6.45 14.69 5.62
C ASN A 106 5.21 15.23 6.35
N ALA A 107 5.38 16.23 7.21
CA ALA A 107 4.29 16.83 7.97
C ALA A 107 3.55 17.87 7.16
N ASP A 108 2.23 17.80 7.21
CA ASP A 108 1.30 18.79 6.68
C ASP A 108 0.03 18.85 7.55
N PRO A 109 -0.88 19.82 7.32
CA PRO A 109 -2.12 19.91 8.07
C PRO A 109 -3.04 18.69 7.96
N ASP A 110 -2.93 17.93 6.87
CA ASP A 110 -3.76 16.77 6.61
C ASP A 110 -3.36 15.54 7.43
N TYR A 111 -2.11 15.50 7.94
CA TYR A 111 -1.62 14.35 8.70
C TYR A 111 -2.55 13.99 9.88
N PHE A 112 -2.96 14.97 10.66
CA PHE A 112 -3.93 14.78 11.76
C PHE A 112 -5.30 15.41 11.44
N GLY A 113 -5.38 16.35 10.52
CA GLY A 113 -6.56 17.21 10.29
C GLY A 113 -7.52 16.68 9.24
N ARG A 114 -7.09 15.77 8.37
CA ARG A 114 -7.96 15.21 7.33
C ARG A 114 -9.03 14.31 7.93
N ASP A 115 -10.29 14.56 7.58
CA ASP A 115 -11.37 13.62 7.86
C ASP A 115 -11.24 12.41 6.90
N THR A 116 -10.95 11.25 7.48
CA THR A 116 -10.78 9.98 6.75
C THR A 116 -11.82 8.94 7.15
N GLY A 117 -12.82 9.34 7.95
CA GLY A 117 -13.87 8.47 8.43
C GLY A 117 -13.75 8.10 9.90
N ASP A 118 -14.50 7.08 10.31
CA ASP A 118 -14.69 6.66 11.70
C ASP A 118 -13.77 5.47 12.05
N ALA A 119 -12.66 5.73 12.74
CA ALA A 119 -11.69 4.72 13.17
C ALA A 119 -12.33 3.60 14.00
N SER A 120 -13.40 3.88 14.78
CA SER A 120 -14.05 2.89 15.63
C SER A 120 -14.78 1.76 14.88
N LYS A 121 -14.89 1.85 13.56
CA LYS A 121 -15.45 0.80 12.71
C LYS A 121 -14.45 -0.27 12.30
N ASP A 122 -13.18 -0.05 12.58
CA ASP A 122 -12.10 -0.98 12.26
C ASP A 122 -11.65 -1.76 13.50
N ASP A 123 -10.99 -2.90 13.29
CA ASP A 123 -10.38 -3.73 14.34
C ASP A 123 -8.95 -4.03 13.92
N PRO A 124 -7.93 -3.76 14.74
CA PRO A 124 -6.54 -4.05 14.41
C PRO A 124 -6.23 -5.54 14.23
N LEU A 125 -7.16 -6.44 14.59
CA LEU A 125 -7.06 -7.89 14.47
C LEU A 125 -5.72 -8.45 15.01
N ASN A 126 -5.27 -7.98 16.17
CA ASN A 126 -4.03 -8.36 16.82
C ASN A 126 -4.25 -9.09 18.17
N ALA A 127 -5.38 -9.79 18.30
CA ALA A 127 -5.74 -10.53 19.52
C ALA A 127 -4.73 -11.63 19.86
N ASP A 128 -4.55 -11.91 21.15
CA ASP A 128 -3.79 -13.04 21.65
C ASP A 128 -4.68 -14.26 21.93
N ASN A 129 -4.05 -15.43 22.17
CA ASN A 129 -4.72 -16.68 22.49
C ASN A 129 -5.73 -17.15 21.44
N ILE A 130 -5.35 -17.10 20.19
CA ILE A 130 -6.19 -17.38 19.02
C ILE A 130 -6.28 -18.86 18.61
N GLY A 131 -5.54 -19.75 19.26
CA GLY A 131 -5.50 -21.19 18.93
C GLY A 131 -4.29 -21.57 18.08
N GLU A 132 -4.36 -22.75 17.45
CA GLU A 132 -3.23 -23.35 16.73
C GLU A 132 -3.18 -22.98 15.23
N ASN A 133 -4.29 -22.49 14.66
CA ASN A 133 -4.41 -22.17 13.24
C ASN A 133 -4.61 -20.65 13.06
N GLU A 134 -3.70 -20.00 12.36
CA GLU A 134 -3.77 -18.56 12.06
C GLU A 134 -3.80 -18.31 10.56
N LEU A 135 -4.72 -17.47 10.13
CA LEU A 135 -4.78 -16.85 8.80
C LEU A 135 -4.33 -15.40 8.94
N LEU A 136 -3.06 -15.14 8.65
CA LEU A 136 -2.48 -13.79 8.68
C LEU A 136 -2.76 -13.09 7.36
N VAL A 137 -3.60 -12.06 7.39
CA VAL A 137 -3.89 -11.20 6.24
C VAL A 137 -2.90 -10.06 6.23
N VAL A 138 -2.10 -9.95 5.17
CA VAL A 138 -1.05 -8.96 5.04
C VAL A 138 -1.40 -7.96 3.94
N SER A 139 -1.53 -6.69 4.33
CA SER A 139 -1.87 -5.58 3.45
C SER A 139 -0.77 -4.51 3.47
N PHE A 140 -0.65 -3.70 2.41
CA PHE A 140 0.14 -2.47 2.49
C PHE A 140 -0.36 -1.57 3.63
N GLY A 141 -1.67 -1.48 3.77
CA GLY A 141 -2.35 -0.65 4.74
C GLY A 141 -2.87 0.66 4.15
N THR A 142 -3.63 1.38 4.94
CA THR A 142 -4.09 2.74 4.66
C THR A 142 -4.38 3.49 5.95
N SER A 143 -4.10 4.79 5.96
CA SER A 143 -4.50 5.71 7.03
C SER A 143 -5.93 6.24 6.87
N PHE A 144 -6.59 5.98 5.74
CA PHE A 144 -7.99 6.34 5.51
C PHE A 144 -8.90 5.36 6.23
N ASN A 145 -9.57 5.83 7.31
CA ASN A 145 -10.35 5.01 8.21
C ASN A 145 -11.49 4.26 7.53
N ASP A 146 -12.30 4.94 6.70
CA ASP A 146 -13.40 4.28 6.01
C ASP A 146 -12.89 3.23 5.00
N SER A 147 -11.82 3.54 4.26
CA SER A 147 -11.20 2.57 3.32
C SER A 147 -10.54 1.40 4.06
N ARG A 148 -9.93 1.64 5.23
CA ARG A 148 -9.36 0.56 6.05
C ARG A 148 -10.44 -0.40 6.50
N ALA A 149 -11.56 0.12 7.03
CA ALA A 149 -12.67 -0.69 7.51
C ALA A 149 -13.44 -1.41 6.38
N GLU A 150 -13.64 -0.74 5.23
CA GLU A 150 -14.49 -1.26 4.15
C GLU A 150 -13.69 -2.07 3.11
N ASP A 151 -12.47 -1.64 2.75
CA ASP A 151 -11.68 -2.32 1.73
C ASP A 151 -10.86 -3.48 2.35
N ILE A 152 -10.01 -3.19 3.37
CA ILE A 152 -9.20 -4.21 4.05
C ILE A 152 -10.10 -5.08 4.94
N GLY A 153 -10.86 -4.45 5.83
CA GLY A 153 -11.78 -5.14 6.72
C GLY A 153 -12.84 -5.96 5.98
N GLY A 154 -13.24 -5.55 4.76
CA GLY A 154 -14.13 -6.32 3.90
C GLY A 154 -13.52 -7.67 3.49
N VAL A 155 -12.25 -7.68 3.06
CA VAL A 155 -11.50 -8.91 2.72
C VAL A 155 -11.31 -9.79 3.95
N GLU A 156 -10.85 -9.22 5.05
CA GLU A 156 -10.58 -9.95 6.30
C GLU A 156 -11.84 -10.62 6.86
N LYS A 157 -12.95 -9.90 6.84
CA LYS A 157 -14.26 -10.43 7.26
C LYS A 157 -14.71 -11.59 6.37
N ALA A 158 -14.59 -11.44 5.05
CA ALA A 158 -14.94 -12.49 4.10
C ALA A 158 -14.07 -13.75 4.31
N LEU A 159 -12.78 -13.57 4.55
CA LEU A 159 -11.85 -14.65 4.87
C LEU A 159 -12.18 -15.34 6.18
N GLN A 160 -12.54 -14.58 7.24
CA GLN A 160 -12.94 -15.14 8.54
C GLN A 160 -14.26 -15.94 8.43
N GLU A 161 -15.22 -15.43 7.66
CA GLU A 161 -16.49 -16.12 7.43
C GLU A 161 -16.32 -17.42 6.64
N ALA A 162 -15.40 -17.42 5.66
CA ALA A 162 -15.10 -18.60 4.83
C ALA A 162 -14.28 -19.66 5.58
N ASN A 163 -13.47 -19.26 6.57
CA ASN A 163 -12.51 -20.11 7.27
C ASN A 163 -12.74 -20.07 8.80
N PRO A 164 -13.89 -20.57 9.32
CA PRO A 164 -14.26 -20.42 10.74
C PRO A 164 -13.33 -21.18 11.72
N ASP A 165 -12.54 -22.13 11.24
CA ASP A 165 -11.58 -22.90 12.04
C ASP A 165 -10.20 -22.23 12.10
N TRP A 166 -10.03 -21.09 11.46
CA TRP A 166 -8.83 -20.28 11.41
C TRP A 166 -9.08 -18.91 12.07
N SER A 167 -8.11 -18.45 12.85
CA SER A 167 -8.19 -17.09 13.42
C SER A 167 -7.57 -16.10 12.46
N VAL A 168 -8.36 -15.18 11.96
CA VAL A 168 -7.86 -14.10 11.08
C VAL A 168 -7.15 -13.05 11.92
N ARG A 169 -5.93 -12.70 11.50
CA ARG A 169 -5.08 -11.66 12.06
C ARG A 169 -4.63 -10.73 10.94
N ARG A 170 -4.26 -9.49 11.30
CA ARG A 170 -3.81 -8.45 10.38
C ARG A 170 -2.34 -8.13 10.58
N ALA A 171 -1.64 -7.85 9.48
CA ALA A 171 -0.39 -7.11 9.48
C ALA A 171 -0.36 -6.10 8.33
N PHE A 172 0.35 -4.98 8.53
CA PHE A 172 0.66 -4.04 7.47
C PHE A 172 2.14 -4.07 7.11
N THR A 173 2.46 -3.84 5.83
CA THR A 173 3.85 -3.72 5.36
C THR A 173 4.36 -2.29 5.48
N ALA A 174 3.49 -1.28 5.34
CA ALA A 174 3.88 0.13 5.34
C ALA A 174 4.00 0.71 6.75
N GLN A 175 5.24 0.86 7.24
CA GLN A 175 5.49 1.42 8.58
C GLN A 175 4.96 2.85 8.72
N ILE A 176 5.00 3.66 7.66
CA ILE A 176 4.43 5.02 7.64
C ILE A 176 2.93 5.02 7.97
N ILE A 177 2.19 4.05 7.44
CA ILE A 177 0.76 3.90 7.69
C ILE A 177 0.50 3.46 9.14
N ILE A 178 1.26 2.48 9.62
CA ILE A 178 1.16 1.98 11.01
C ILE A 178 1.35 3.13 12.00
N ASN A 179 2.40 3.92 11.82
CA ASN A 179 2.70 5.04 12.71
C ASN A 179 1.66 6.15 12.63
N HIS A 180 1.17 6.46 11.43
CA HIS A 180 0.12 7.46 11.24
C HIS A 180 -1.17 7.06 11.96
N VAL A 181 -1.63 5.81 11.74
CA VAL A 181 -2.84 5.28 12.39
C VAL A 181 -2.68 5.28 13.91
N GLN A 182 -1.53 4.83 14.41
CA GLN A 182 -1.26 4.85 15.85
C GLN A 182 -1.23 6.28 16.42
N ALA A 183 -0.56 7.21 15.75
CA ALA A 183 -0.44 8.59 16.24
C ALA A 183 -1.79 9.31 16.24
N ARG A 184 -2.62 9.11 15.21
CA ARG A 184 -3.90 9.80 15.06
C ARG A 184 -5.02 9.16 15.86
N ASP A 185 -5.13 7.83 15.80
CA ASP A 185 -6.30 7.08 16.27
C ASP A 185 -5.99 6.21 17.51
N ASP A 186 -4.73 6.16 17.99
CA ASP A 186 -4.24 5.28 19.08
C ASP A 186 -4.49 3.77 18.77
N GLU A 187 -4.58 3.42 17.51
CA GLU A 187 -4.81 2.05 17.06
C GLU A 187 -3.48 1.39 16.67
N LYS A 188 -3.17 0.26 17.31
CA LYS A 188 -1.88 -0.44 17.15
C LYS A 188 -2.02 -1.60 16.19
N ILE A 189 -1.60 -1.40 14.97
CA ILE A 189 -1.53 -2.43 13.94
C ILE A 189 -0.11 -3.01 13.95
N ASP A 190 0.01 -4.35 13.91
CA ASP A 190 1.29 -5.03 13.83
C ASP A 190 1.89 -4.87 12.42
N ASN A 191 3.20 -4.67 12.32
CA ASN A 191 3.91 -4.94 11.08
C ASN A 191 4.13 -6.45 10.92
N VAL A 192 4.69 -6.90 9.80
CA VAL A 192 4.84 -8.32 9.49
C VAL A 192 5.66 -9.05 10.54
N ASP A 193 6.81 -8.50 10.96
CA ASP A 193 7.64 -9.12 12.00
C ASP A 193 6.91 -9.24 13.34
N GLN A 194 6.22 -8.18 13.76
CA GLN A 194 5.44 -8.18 15.01
C GLN A 194 4.30 -9.19 14.98
N ALA A 195 3.61 -9.31 13.84
CA ALA A 195 2.53 -10.28 13.67
C ALA A 195 3.07 -11.72 13.72
N LEU A 196 4.22 -11.99 13.09
CA LEU A 196 4.87 -13.29 13.12
C LEU A 196 5.41 -13.65 14.51
N GLU A 197 6.04 -12.67 15.21
CA GLU A 197 6.45 -12.87 16.62
C GLU A 197 5.25 -13.18 17.51
N ARG A 198 4.15 -12.43 17.34
CA ARG A 198 2.91 -12.68 18.08
C ARG A 198 2.30 -14.05 17.76
N ALA A 199 2.36 -14.51 16.51
CA ALA A 199 1.92 -15.86 16.14
C ALA A 199 2.73 -16.93 16.87
N VAL A 200 4.05 -16.79 16.94
CA VAL A 200 4.94 -17.66 17.71
C VAL A 200 4.60 -17.64 19.20
N ASP A 201 4.40 -16.47 19.79
CA ASP A 201 4.06 -16.32 21.20
C ASP A 201 2.67 -16.89 21.53
N ASN A 202 1.73 -16.82 20.61
CA ASN A 202 0.41 -17.45 20.70
C ASN A 202 0.46 -18.98 20.60
N GLY A 203 1.58 -19.56 20.18
CA GLY A 203 1.75 -21.00 19.99
C GLY A 203 1.03 -21.51 18.73
N VAL A 204 0.92 -20.67 17.72
CA VAL A 204 0.40 -21.06 16.39
C VAL A 204 1.27 -22.17 15.81
N LYS A 205 0.62 -23.20 15.29
CA LYS A 205 1.27 -24.33 14.62
C LYS A 205 1.15 -24.24 13.10
N ASN A 206 -0.04 -23.87 12.63
CA ASN A 206 -0.35 -23.82 11.22
C ASN A 206 -0.60 -22.35 10.86
N LEU A 207 0.25 -21.80 10.00
CA LEU A 207 0.17 -20.43 9.53
C LEU A 207 -0.13 -20.40 8.02
N VAL A 208 -1.20 -19.76 7.64
CA VAL A 208 -1.47 -19.35 6.25
C VAL A 208 -1.36 -17.84 6.16
N VAL A 209 -0.57 -17.37 5.22
CA VAL A 209 -0.44 -15.92 4.96
C VAL A 209 -1.18 -15.60 3.67
N GLN A 210 -2.19 -14.72 3.75
CA GLN A 210 -2.90 -14.20 2.60
C GLN A 210 -2.46 -12.76 2.35
N PRO A 211 -1.59 -12.51 1.35
CA PRO A 211 -1.29 -11.16 0.92
C PRO A 211 -2.49 -10.56 0.19
N THR A 212 -2.88 -9.33 0.54
CA THR A 212 -3.89 -8.59 -0.21
C THR A 212 -3.27 -7.74 -1.34
N HIS A 213 -2.00 -7.98 -1.64
CA HIS A 213 -1.31 -7.33 -2.75
C HIS A 213 -2.02 -7.61 -4.09
N LEU A 214 -1.85 -6.68 -5.03
CA LEU A 214 -2.42 -6.82 -6.36
C LEU A 214 -1.74 -7.96 -7.15
N MET A 215 -0.41 -8.08 -7.03
CA MET A 215 0.44 -8.96 -7.84
C MET A 215 1.71 -9.38 -7.08
N HIS A 216 2.50 -10.27 -7.67
CA HIS A 216 3.85 -10.66 -7.23
C HIS A 216 4.85 -9.53 -7.49
N GLY A 217 4.70 -8.40 -6.77
CA GLY A 217 5.58 -7.24 -6.83
C GLY A 217 6.70 -7.30 -5.80
N ALA A 218 7.48 -6.20 -5.67
CA ALA A 218 8.58 -6.11 -4.73
C ALA A 218 8.13 -6.35 -3.28
N GLU A 219 7.00 -5.81 -2.86
CA GLU A 219 6.46 -6.00 -1.51
C GLU A 219 6.04 -7.45 -1.24
N TYR A 220 5.53 -8.15 -2.26
CA TYR A 220 5.24 -9.57 -2.14
C TYR A 220 6.52 -10.38 -1.96
N ASP A 221 7.58 -10.07 -2.72
CA ASP A 221 8.88 -10.73 -2.61
C ASP A 221 9.49 -10.52 -1.22
N GLU A 222 9.44 -9.28 -0.68
CA GLU A 222 9.90 -8.96 0.67
C GLU A 222 9.08 -9.69 1.75
N LEU A 223 7.77 -9.80 1.56
CA LEU A 223 6.90 -10.56 2.46
C LEU A 223 7.31 -12.04 2.49
N VAL A 224 7.50 -12.66 1.34
CA VAL A 224 7.91 -14.07 1.25
C VAL A 224 9.28 -14.29 1.91
N GLU A 225 10.25 -13.40 1.68
CA GLU A 225 11.57 -13.45 2.32
C GLU A 225 11.45 -13.33 3.85
N THR A 226 10.60 -12.44 4.33
CA THR A 226 10.35 -12.28 5.77
C THR A 226 9.76 -13.55 6.37
N ILE A 227 8.73 -14.13 5.74
CA ILE A 227 8.10 -15.37 6.20
C ILE A 227 9.10 -16.55 6.22
N ASP A 228 9.98 -16.62 5.23
CA ASP A 228 11.03 -17.65 5.17
C ASP A 228 11.96 -17.64 6.40
N ASN A 229 12.18 -16.47 7.01
CA ASN A 229 12.96 -16.36 8.24
C ASN A 229 12.25 -16.94 9.48
N TYR A 230 10.93 -17.12 9.42
CA TYR A 230 10.10 -17.63 10.51
C TYR A 230 9.60 -19.06 10.27
N LYS A 231 9.77 -19.65 9.09
CA LYS A 231 9.19 -20.95 8.72
C LYS A 231 9.47 -22.08 9.71
N ASP A 232 10.67 -22.11 10.28
CA ASP A 232 11.07 -23.13 11.27
C ASP A 232 10.41 -22.95 12.65
N LYS A 233 9.61 -21.90 12.84
CA LYS A 233 8.86 -21.63 14.08
C LYS A 233 7.48 -22.28 14.10
N PHE A 234 6.98 -22.70 12.95
CA PHE A 234 5.65 -23.27 12.77
C PHE A 234 5.76 -24.75 12.37
N GLU A 235 4.71 -25.54 12.62
CA GLU A 235 4.63 -26.92 12.10
C GLU A 235 4.39 -26.89 10.58
N THR A 236 3.53 -25.95 10.12
CA THR A 236 3.29 -25.69 8.70
C THR A 236 3.15 -24.21 8.44
N VAL A 237 3.67 -23.74 7.31
CA VAL A 237 3.49 -22.36 6.83
C VAL A 237 3.37 -22.33 5.32
N THR A 238 2.45 -21.51 4.80
CA THR A 238 2.29 -21.27 3.36
C THR A 238 1.83 -19.87 3.09
N VAL A 239 2.13 -19.36 1.90
CA VAL A 239 1.68 -18.06 1.39
C VAL A 239 0.72 -18.31 0.25
N ALA A 240 -0.45 -17.70 0.32
CA ALA A 240 -1.44 -17.74 -0.75
C ALA A 240 -1.10 -16.76 -1.89
N GLU A 241 -1.72 -16.97 -3.05
CA GLU A 241 -1.55 -16.10 -4.21
C GLU A 241 -2.14 -14.70 -3.96
N PRO A 242 -1.52 -13.64 -4.50
CA PRO A 242 -2.10 -12.30 -4.53
C PRO A 242 -3.26 -12.23 -5.55
N MET A 243 -4.02 -11.13 -5.57
CA MET A 243 -5.28 -11.01 -6.33
C MET A 243 -5.18 -11.39 -7.81
N LEU A 244 -4.13 -10.99 -8.51
CA LEU A 244 -3.94 -11.27 -9.94
C LEU A 244 -3.27 -12.63 -10.22
N GLY A 245 -2.96 -13.41 -9.16
CA GLY A 245 -2.28 -14.69 -9.28
C GLY A 245 -0.90 -14.57 -9.95
N GLU A 246 -0.41 -15.67 -10.53
CA GLU A 246 0.90 -15.73 -11.16
C GLU A 246 1.10 -14.68 -12.26
N VAL A 247 2.34 -14.19 -12.37
CA VAL A 247 2.77 -13.28 -13.43
C VAL A 247 3.20 -14.10 -14.64
N GLY A 248 2.54 -13.92 -15.79
CA GLY A 248 2.94 -14.55 -17.05
C GLY A 248 4.27 -14.02 -17.57
N SER A 249 4.88 -14.71 -18.52
CA SER A 249 6.17 -14.34 -19.11
C SER A 249 6.14 -13.03 -19.90
N ASP A 250 4.98 -12.65 -20.40
CA ASP A 250 4.76 -11.41 -21.16
C ASP A 250 3.28 -10.99 -21.12
N ALA A 251 2.95 -9.86 -21.73
CA ALA A 251 1.61 -9.27 -21.71
C ALA A 251 0.50 -10.14 -22.34
N THR A 252 0.84 -11.20 -23.07
CA THR A 252 -0.12 -12.07 -23.76
C THR A 252 -0.41 -13.38 -22.99
N VAL A 253 0.38 -13.67 -21.96
CA VAL A 253 0.20 -14.87 -21.10
C VAL A 253 -0.63 -14.47 -19.89
N VAL A 254 -1.93 -14.61 -20.00
CA VAL A 254 -2.91 -14.18 -18.99
C VAL A 254 -3.49 -15.40 -18.28
N ASN A 255 -3.54 -15.36 -16.95
CA ASN A 255 -4.15 -16.41 -16.13
C ASN A 255 -5.65 -16.16 -15.89
N GLU A 256 -6.33 -17.14 -15.28
CA GLU A 256 -7.77 -17.09 -15.02
C GLU A 256 -8.15 -15.99 -14.00
N ASP A 257 -7.29 -15.69 -13.03
CA ASP A 257 -7.57 -14.70 -12.00
C ASP A 257 -7.69 -13.29 -12.59
N LYS A 258 -6.85 -12.95 -13.58
CA LYS A 258 -6.96 -11.68 -14.30
C LYS A 258 -8.29 -11.54 -15.04
N ALA A 259 -8.83 -12.65 -15.58
CA ALA A 259 -10.15 -12.65 -16.20
C ALA A 259 -11.26 -12.39 -15.17
N LYS A 260 -11.23 -13.11 -14.03
CA LYS A 260 -12.18 -12.91 -12.92
C LYS A 260 -12.13 -11.47 -12.39
N VAL A 261 -10.92 -10.93 -12.19
CA VAL A 261 -10.73 -9.54 -11.73
C VAL A 261 -11.28 -8.56 -12.75
N ALA A 262 -10.96 -8.71 -14.04
CA ALA A 262 -11.44 -7.83 -15.11
C ALA A 262 -12.98 -7.79 -15.16
N GLU A 263 -13.64 -8.94 -15.06
CA GLU A 263 -15.10 -9.03 -15.02
C GLU A 263 -15.68 -8.37 -13.77
N ALA A 264 -15.12 -8.66 -12.59
CA ALA A 264 -15.60 -8.16 -11.30
C ALA A 264 -15.51 -6.63 -11.20
N ILE A 265 -14.33 -6.06 -11.52
CA ILE A 265 -14.10 -4.62 -11.40
C ILE A 265 -14.92 -3.83 -12.42
N THR A 266 -15.06 -4.36 -13.65
CA THR A 266 -15.85 -3.72 -14.71
C THR A 266 -17.33 -3.73 -14.36
N ALA A 267 -17.87 -4.86 -13.90
CA ALA A 267 -19.27 -4.97 -13.48
C ALA A 267 -19.61 -3.98 -12.36
N GLU A 268 -18.74 -3.85 -11.35
CA GLU A 268 -18.96 -2.92 -10.23
C GLU A 268 -18.84 -1.46 -10.67
N ALA A 269 -17.89 -1.11 -11.55
CA ALA A 269 -17.73 0.24 -12.07
C ALA A 269 -18.95 0.68 -12.90
N VAL A 270 -19.46 -0.20 -13.75
CA VAL A 270 -20.65 0.01 -14.58
C VAL A 270 -21.89 0.24 -13.69
N LYS A 271 -22.10 -0.64 -12.72
CA LYS A 271 -23.20 -0.55 -11.73
C LYS A 271 -23.13 0.76 -10.95
N THR A 272 -21.95 1.13 -10.45
CA THR A 272 -21.75 2.36 -9.67
C THR A 272 -21.99 3.62 -10.52
N ALA A 273 -21.65 3.58 -11.81
CA ALA A 273 -21.93 4.66 -12.76
C ALA A 273 -23.42 4.73 -13.18
N GLY A 274 -24.25 3.76 -12.75
CA GLY A 274 -25.70 3.75 -13.01
C GLY A 274 -26.10 3.22 -14.36
N TYR A 275 -25.21 2.47 -15.05
CA TYR A 275 -25.53 1.83 -16.32
C TYR A 275 -26.02 0.39 -16.10
N ASP A 276 -26.94 -0.04 -16.95
CA ASP A 276 -27.47 -1.42 -16.94
C ASP A 276 -26.47 -2.44 -17.50
N SER A 277 -25.51 -2.00 -18.33
CA SER A 277 -24.46 -2.84 -18.90
C SER A 277 -23.28 -1.99 -19.40
N LEU A 278 -22.14 -2.66 -19.65
CA LEU A 278 -20.97 -2.03 -20.26
C LEU A 278 -21.28 -1.51 -21.67
N ASP A 279 -22.10 -2.24 -22.44
CA ASP A 279 -22.53 -1.81 -23.78
C ASP A 279 -23.40 -0.54 -23.70
N ALA A 280 -24.28 -0.42 -22.71
CA ALA A 280 -25.07 0.79 -22.51
C ALA A 280 -24.18 2.01 -22.20
N ALA A 281 -23.14 1.83 -21.37
CA ALA A 281 -22.15 2.88 -21.12
C ALA A 281 -21.35 3.24 -22.40
N LYS A 282 -20.97 2.23 -23.19
CA LYS A 282 -20.29 2.41 -24.48
C LYS A 282 -21.14 3.19 -25.49
N GLU A 283 -22.44 2.87 -25.59
CA GLU A 283 -23.38 3.59 -26.45
C GLU A 283 -23.58 5.04 -26.00
N ASP A 284 -23.48 5.33 -24.69
CA ASP A 284 -23.53 6.67 -24.11
C ASP A 284 -22.19 7.45 -24.22
N GLY A 285 -21.16 6.84 -24.83
CA GLY A 285 -19.84 7.44 -25.02
C GLY A 285 -18.96 7.45 -23.77
N THR A 286 -19.22 6.56 -22.80
CA THR A 286 -18.50 6.48 -21.53
C THR A 286 -17.42 5.41 -21.56
N ALA A 287 -16.20 5.82 -21.20
CA ALA A 287 -15.07 4.94 -20.91
C ALA A 287 -14.83 4.81 -19.40
N PHE A 288 -14.41 3.64 -18.96
CA PHE A 288 -13.92 3.37 -17.63
C PHE A 288 -12.40 3.28 -17.66
N VAL A 289 -11.73 4.01 -16.79
CA VAL A 289 -10.28 4.01 -16.64
C VAL A 289 -9.92 3.53 -15.25
N PHE A 290 -9.27 2.39 -15.17
CA PHE A 290 -8.79 1.81 -13.93
C PHE A 290 -7.33 2.22 -13.70
N MET A 291 -7.07 2.96 -12.62
CA MET A 291 -5.77 3.49 -12.27
C MET A 291 -5.11 2.64 -11.18
N GLY A 292 -4.08 1.87 -11.52
CA GLY A 292 -3.20 1.18 -10.57
C GLY A 292 -2.07 2.09 -10.08
N HIS A 293 -1.24 1.59 -9.16
CA HIS A 293 -0.07 2.33 -8.70
C HIS A 293 1.01 2.43 -9.77
N GLY A 294 1.34 1.32 -10.39
CA GLY A 294 2.55 1.17 -11.21
C GLY A 294 3.72 0.62 -10.39
N THR A 295 4.74 0.14 -11.05
CA THR A 295 5.97 -0.33 -10.39
C THR A 295 7.10 -0.50 -11.38
N SER A 296 8.34 -0.24 -10.95
CA SER A 296 9.54 -0.57 -11.72
C SER A 296 9.89 -2.07 -11.67
N HIS A 297 9.26 -2.85 -10.78
CA HIS A 297 9.44 -4.29 -10.68
C HIS A 297 9.00 -5.01 -11.97
N SER A 298 9.58 -6.20 -12.25
CA SER A 298 9.23 -7.00 -13.43
C SER A 298 7.74 -7.37 -13.50
N ALA A 299 7.06 -7.48 -12.35
CA ALA A 299 5.62 -7.73 -12.25
C ALA A 299 4.74 -6.64 -12.86
N LYS A 300 5.29 -5.48 -13.26
CA LYS A 300 4.56 -4.42 -13.98
C LYS A 300 3.84 -4.93 -15.23
N VAL A 301 4.30 -6.03 -15.82
CA VAL A 301 3.64 -6.68 -16.96
C VAL A 301 2.20 -7.08 -16.64
N SER A 302 1.83 -7.26 -15.37
CA SER A 302 0.46 -7.55 -14.94
C SER A 302 -0.53 -6.47 -15.35
N TYR A 303 -0.12 -5.20 -15.40
CA TYR A 303 -0.97 -4.12 -15.92
C TYR A 303 -1.22 -4.25 -17.43
N SER A 304 -0.18 -4.58 -18.22
CA SER A 304 -0.32 -4.87 -19.63
C SER A 304 -1.18 -6.12 -19.88
N GLN A 305 -1.06 -7.14 -19.00
CA GLN A 305 -1.90 -8.35 -19.02
C GLN A 305 -3.37 -8.03 -18.73
N MET A 306 -3.64 -7.15 -17.76
CA MET A 306 -5.00 -6.67 -17.50
C MET A 306 -5.59 -5.93 -18.70
N ALA A 307 -4.80 -5.08 -19.36
CA ALA A 307 -5.22 -4.40 -20.59
C ALA A 307 -5.48 -5.38 -21.74
N ALA A 308 -4.67 -6.44 -21.86
CA ALA A 308 -4.90 -7.51 -22.84
C ALA A 308 -6.18 -8.29 -22.49
N GLN A 309 -6.41 -8.60 -21.23
CA GLN A 309 -7.62 -9.29 -20.77
C GLN A 309 -8.89 -8.48 -21.05
N MET A 310 -8.87 -7.16 -20.88
CA MET A 310 -10.02 -6.30 -21.23
C MET A 310 -10.36 -6.43 -22.74
N LYS A 311 -9.33 -6.48 -23.61
CA LYS A 311 -9.52 -6.68 -25.06
C LYS A 311 -10.07 -8.08 -25.38
N ASP A 312 -9.58 -9.13 -24.73
CA ASP A 312 -10.04 -10.50 -24.94
C ASP A 312 -11.51 -10.67 -24.54
N LEU A 313 -11.96 -9.95 -23.51
CA LEU A 313 -13.35 -9.86 -23.10
C LEU A 313 -14.20 -8.93 -23.99
N SER A 314 -13.60 -8.26 -24.97
CA SER A 314 -14.26 -7.25 -25.82
C SER A 314 -14.77 -6.03 -25.03
N TYR A 315 -14.07 -5.66 -23.96
CA TYR A 315 -14.37 -4.49 -23.14
C TYR A 315 -13.68 -3.25 -23.72
N ASP A 316 -14.10 -2.85 -24.93
CA ASP A 316 -13.44 -1.82 -25.75
C ASP A 316 -13.45 -0.41 -25.10
N ASN A 317 -14.33 -0.17 -24.14
CA ASN A 317 -14.43 1.09 -23.39
C ASN A 317 -13.82 0.99 -21.98
N VAL A 318 -12.93 0.03 -21.72
CA VAL A 318 -12.21 -0.12 -20.47
C VAL A 318 -10.71 0.01 -20.72
N PHE A 319 -10.05 0.87 -19.92
CA PHE A 319 -8.64 1.20 -20.07
C PHE A 319 -7.92 1.00 -18.73
N ILE A 320 -6.64 0.63 -18.82
CA ILE A 320 -5.77 0.44 -17.64
C ILE A 320 -4.70 1.52 -17.68
N GLY A 321 -4.50 2.19 -16.53
CA GLY A 321 -3.44 3.15 -16.34
C GLY A 321 -2.77 2.97 -14.99
N THR A 322 -1.68 3.71 -14.73
CA THR A 322 -0.95 3.68 -13.45
C THR A 322 -0.43 5.07 -13.08
N VAL A 323 -0.39 5.36 -11.78
CA VAL A 323 0.13 6.63 -11.23
C VAL A 323 1.58 6.85 -11.67
N GLU A 324 2.42 5.82 -11.55
CA GLU A 324 3.86 5.90 -11.86
C GLU A 324 4.16 5.88 -13.36
N GLY A 325 3.15 5.64 -14.23
CA GLY A 325 3.38 5.49 -15.67
C GLY A 325 4.27 4.27 -16.02
N GLU A 326 4.21 3.22 -15.22
CA GLU A 326 4.97 1.98 -15.37
C GLU A 326 4.02 0.76 -15.41
N PRO A 327 3.92 0.08 -16.58
CA PRO A 327 4.66 0.31 -17.84
C PRO A 327 4.24 1.59 -18.58
N GLU A 328 5.09 2.10 -19.49
CA GLU A 328 4.95 3.42 -20.14
C GLU A 328 3.57 3.64 -20.82
N GLU A 329 3.00 2.61 -21.41
CA GLU A 329 1.67 2.69 -22.05
C GLU A 329 0.54 3.01 -21.09
N THR A 330 0.77 2.85 -19.77
CA THR A 330 -0.21 3.11 -18.71
C THR A 330 -0.09 4.53 -18.11
N ALA A 331 0.85 5.34 -18.58
CA ALA A 331 0.99 6.73 -18.16
C ALA A 331 -0.27 7.55 -18.51
N CYS A 332 -0.61 8.52 -17.66
CA CYS A 332 -1.84 9.31 -17.75
C CYS A 332 -2.06 9.91 -19.15
N GLU A 333 -1.03 10.53 -19.72
CA GLU A 333 -1.07 11.14 -21.04
C GLU A 333 -1.34 10.11 -22.16
N ASN A 334 -0.78 8.90 -22.05
CA ASN A 334 -1.00 7.84 -23.01
C ASN A 334 -2.42 7.27 -22.92
N VAL A 335 -2.95 7.17 -21.70
CA VAL A 335 -4.34 6.72 -21.47
C VAL A 335 -5.33 7.77 -21.98
N ILE A 336 -5.08 9.07 -21.73
CA ILE A 336 -5.89 10.18 -22.29
C ILE A 336 -5.98 10.07 -23.81
N GLU A 337 -4.84 9.92 -24.50
CA GLU A 337 -4.84 9.77 -25.96
C GLU A 337 -5.54 8.49 -26.42
N ALA A 338 -5.36 7.36 -25.73
CA ALA A 338 -6.03 6.10 -26.07
C ALA A 338 -7.56 6.21 -25.96
N VAL A 339 -8.08 6.81 -24.88
CA VAL A 339 -9.53 7.04 -24.71
C VAL A 339 -10.10 7.97 -25.78
N LYS A 340 -9.36 9.03 -26.10
CA LYS A 340 -9.71 9.99 -27.14
C LYS A 340 -9.70 9.36 -28.54
N GLU A 341 -8.67 8.58 -28.89
CA GLU A 341 -8.58 7.87 -30.15
C GLU A 341 -9.72 6.83 -30.33
N ALA A 342 -10.15 6.21 -29.21
CA ALA A 342 -11.30 5.32 -29.20
C ALA A 342 -12.65 6.06 -29.36
N GLY A 343 -12.66 7.39 -29.21
CA GLY A 343 -13.83 8.24 -29.50
C GLY A 343 -14.79 8.42 -28.33
N TYR A 344 -14.38 8.09 -27.08
CA TYR A 344 -15.20 8.30 -25.90
C TYR A 344 -15.04 9.74 -25.39
N THR A 345 -16.16 10.34 -24.96
CA THR A 345 -16.17 11.75 -24.47
C THR A 345 -16.54 11.87 -22.99
N LYS A 346 -16.93 10.77 -22.35
CA LYS A 346 -17.18 10.70 -20.91
C LYS A 346 -16.23 9.70 -20.28
N VAL A 347 -15.71 10.00 -19.13
CA VAL A 347 -14.72 9.17 -18.43
C VAL A 347 -15.14 8.95 -16.99
N VAL A 348 -15.00 7.71 -16.53
CA VAL A 348 -15.12 7.33 -15.14
C VAL A 348 -13.76 6.80 -14.69
N LEU A 349 -13.10 7.52 -13.77
CA LEU A 349 -11.84 7.10 -13.15
C LEU A 349 -12.15 6.26 -11.91
N ARG A 350 -11.48 5.12 -11.76
CA ARG A 350 -11.59 4.24 -10.59
C ARG A 350 -10.24 3.61 -10.26
N PRO A 351 -9.88 3.40 -8.97
CA PRO A 351 -8.62 2.75 -8.64
C PRO A 351 -8.61 1.27 -9.05
N LEU A 352 -7.49 0.80 -9.60
CA LEU A 352 -7.10 -0.60 -9.71
C LEU A 352 -6.18 -0.91 -8.52
N MET A 353 -6.69 -0.70 -7.33
CA MET A 353 -6.01 -0.87 -6.06
C MET A 353 -6.96 -1.54 -5.08
N VAL A 354 -6.43 -2.45 -4.25
CA VAL A 354 -7.25 -3.13 -3.25
C VAL A 354 -7.87 -2.14 -2.28
N VAL A 355 -7.15 -1.07 -1.98
CA VAL A 355 -7.54 -0.01 -1.05
C VAL A 355 -7.58 1.34 -1.75
N ALA A 356 -8.65 2.10 -1.53
CA ALA A 356 -8.75 3.50 -1.98
C ALA A 356 -8.15 4.44 -0.92
N GLY A 357 -6.83 4.52 -0.88
CA GLY A 357 -6.05 5.39 0.00
C GLY A 357 -5.68 6.71 -0.65
N ASP A 358 -4.47 7.20 -0.35
CA ASP A 358 -3.94 8.48 -0.79
C ASP A 358 -3.96 8.65 -2.31
N HIS A 359 -3.43 7.67 -3.05
CA HIS A 359 -3.40 7.70 -4.52
C HIS A 359 -4.79 7.84 -5.16
N ALA A 360 -5.82 7.19 -4.60
CA ALA A 360 -7.17 7.30 -5.12
C ALA A 360 -7.81 8.68 -4.82
N ASN A 361 -7.48 9.26 -3.66
CA ASN A 361 -8.02 10.55 -3.23
C ASN A 361 -7.27 11.74 -3.84
N ASN A 362 -5.95 11.67 -3.93
CA ASN A 362 -5.10 12.77 -4.38
C ASN A 362 -4.67 12.61 -5.84
N ASP A 363 -3.94 11.55 -6.20
CA ASP A 363 -3.40 11.41 -7.57
C ASP A 363 -4.48 11.12 -8.61
N MET A 364 -5.56 10.39 -8.24
CA MET A 364 -6.66 10.14 -9.16
C MET A 364 -7.69 11.25 -9.15
N ALA A 365 -8.24 11.58 -7.98
CA ALA A 365 -9.44 12.38 -7.84
C ALA A 365 -9.21 13.78 -7.25
N GLY A 366 -7.97 14.12 -6.88
CA GLY A 366 -7.59 15.40 -6.28
C GLY A 366 -7.80 16.60 -7.21
N ASP A 367 -7.66 17.78 -6.63
CA ASP A 367 -7.83 19.05 -7.35
C ASP A 367 -6.49 19.67 -7.81
N ASP A 368 -5.34 19.05 -7.46
CA ASP A 368 -4.01 19.46 -7.91
C ASP A 368 -3.87 19.27 -9.43
N ASP A 369 -3.07 20.10 -10.08
CA ASP A 369 -2.92 20.13 -11.54
C ASP A 369 -2.39 18.81 -12.12
N ASP A 370 -1.67 18.01 -11.31
CA ASP A 370 -1.07 16.72 -11.67
C ASP A 370 -1.97 15.51 -11.35
N SER A 371 -3.14 15.71 -10.72
CA SER A 371 -4.11 14.65 -10.57
C SER A 371 -4.67 14.18 -11.93
N TRP A 372 -5.02 12.90 -12.02
CA TRP A 372 -5.62 12.35 -13.24
C TRP A 372 -6.88 13.10 -13.65
N LYS A 373 -7.78 13.36 -12.72
CA LYS A 373 -9.01 14.17 -12.96
C LYS A 373 -8.68 15.54 -13.56
N SER A 374 -7.67 16.23 -13.03
CA SER A 374 -7.25 17.54 -13.53
C SER A 374 -6.60 17.45 -14.90
N GLN A 375 -5.74 16.45 -15.15
CA GLN A 375 -5.11 16.23 -16.45
C GLN A 375 -6.14 15.86 -17.54
N PHE A 376 -7.09 14.95 -17.25
CA PHE A 376 -8.19 14.63 -18.17
C PHE A 376 -9.03 15.88 -18.47
N THR A 377 -9.34 16.70 -17.46
CA THR A 377 -10.06 17.96 -17.61
C THR A 377 -9.27 18.95 -18.47
N ALA A 378 -7.98 19.13 -18.19
CA ALA A 378 -7.10 20.04 -18.90
C ALA A 378 -6.88 19.65 -20.37
N SER A 379 -7.10 18.38 -20.76
CA SER A 379 -7.05 17.92 -22.14
C SER A 379 -8.10 18.63 -23.02
N GLY A 380 -9.20 19.09 -22.42
CA GLY A 380 -10.28 19.81 -23.07
C GLY A 380 -11.09 18.98 -24.10
N TYR A 381 -10.91 17.65 -24.07
CA TYR A 381 -11.57 16.73 -25.01
C TYR A 381 -12.84 16.10 -24.43
N PHE A 382 -12.88 15.86 -23.13
CA PHE A 382 -13.96 15.11 -22.47
C PHE A 382 -15.08 16.03 -22.01
N ASP A 383 -16.33 15.60 -22.20
CA ASP A 383 -17.54 16.30 -21.77
C ASP A 383 -17.76 16.17 -20.24
N SER A 384 -17.40 15.01 -19.67
CA SER A 384 -17.43 14.77 -18.23
C SER A 384 -16.32 13.85 -17.77
N ILE A 385 -15.82 14.08 -16.55
CA ILE A 385 -14.89 13.22 -15.83
C ILE A 385 -15.48 12.99 -14.44
N ASP A 386 -15.90 11.75 -14.19
CA ASP A 386 -16.41 11.31 -12.91
C ASP A 386 -15.38 10.42 -12.21
N THR A 387 -15.39 10.40 -10.87
CA THR A 387 -14.49 9.58 -10.06
C THR A 387 -15.26 8.66 -9.13
N GLN A 388 -14.79 7.40 -9.02
CA GLN A 388 -15.31 6.41 -8.08
C GLN A 388 -14.20 6.06 -7.10
N ILE A 389 -14.13 6.75 -5.96
CA ILE A 389 -13.12 6.54 -4.92
C ILE A 389 -13.55 5.35 -4.06
N SER A 390 -13.21 4.14 -4.49
CA SER A 390 -13.62 2.89 -3.86
C SER A 390 -12.61 1.79 -4.17
N GLY A 391 -12.02 1.19 -3.14
CA GLY A 391 -11.06 0.10 -3.30
C GLY A 391 -11.70 -1.19 -3.79
N LEU A 392 -10.89 -2.07 -4.35
CA LEU A 392 -11.36 -3.35 -4.88
C LEU A 392 -11.72 -4.34 -3.77
N GLY A 393 -11.15 -4.19 -2.57
CA GLY A 393 -11.35 -5.10 -1.44
C GLY A 393 -12.79 -5.15 -0.92
N ARG A 394 -13.62 -4.12 -1.20
CA ARG A 394 -15.06 -4.15 -0.85
C ARG A 394 -15.95 -4.86 -1.87
N ILE A 395 -15.40 -5.31 -3.01
CA ILE A 395 -16.14 -6.00 -4.06
C ILE A 395 -16.24 -7.49 -3.70
N GLU A 396 -17.44 -8.02 -3.48
CA GLU A 396 -17.66 -9.42 -3.09
C GLU A 396 -16.99 -10.43 -4.03
N ALA A 397 -17.00 -10.16 -5.35
CA ALA A 397 -16.34 -11.04 -6.32
C ALA A 397 -14.81 -11.01 -6.21
N ILE A 398 -14.21 -9.91 -5.75
CA ILE A 398 -12.76 -9.82 -5.44
C ILE A 398 -12.46 -10.55 -4.13
N GLN A 399 -13.30 -10.38 -3.11
CA GLN A 399 -13.17 -11.13 -1.85
C GLN A 399 -13.21 -12.65 -2.10
N GLN A 400 -14.05 -13.10 -3.05
CA GLN A 400 -14.12 -14.52 -3.42
C GLN A 400 -12.81 -15.03 -4.02
N ILE A 401 -12.07 -14.22 -4.78
CA ILE A 401 -10.74 -14.60 -5.31
C ILE A 401 -9.77 -14.86 -4.17
N TYR A 402 -9.71 -13.99 -3.17
CA TYR A 402 -8.87 -14.20 -1.98
C TYR A 402 -9.30 -15.42 -1.16
N ILE A 403 -10.62 -15.69 -1.06
CA ILE A 403 -11.13 -16.90 -0.41
C ILE A 403 -10.65 -18.16 -1.15
N ASP A 404 -10.72 -18.16 -2.48
CA ASP A 404 -10.29 -19.30 -3.29
C ASP A 404 -8.77 -19.53 -3.15
N HIS A 405 -7.95 -18.46 -3.22
CA HIS A 405 -6.49 -18.55 -3.02
C HIS A 405 -6.12 -19.01 -1.60
N THR A 406 -6.80 -18.47 -0.57
CA THR A 406 -6.60 -18.92 0.82
C THR A 406 -6.96 -20.39 0.98
N LYS A 407 -8.06 -20.83 0.37
CA LYS A 407 -8.48 -22.23 0.42
C LYS A 407 -7.45 -23.15 -0.22
N ASP A 408 -6.93 -22.80 -1.38
CA ASP A 408 -5.90 -23.57 -2.07
C ASP A 408 -4.61 -23.65 -1.23
N ALA A 409 -4.24 -22.57 -0.55
CA ALA A 409 -3.12 -22.55 0.38
C ALA A 409 -3.37 -23.46 1.60
N ILE A 410 -4.55 -23.42 2.21
CA ILE A 410 -4.93 -24.33 3.31
C ILE A 410 -4.91 -25.80 2.86
N ASP A 411 -5.48 -26.11 1.71
CA ASP A 411 -5.52 -27.45 1.15
C ASP A 411 -4.09 -28.00 0.89
N SER A 412 -3.14 -27.12 0.51
CA SER A 412 -1.74 -27.50 0.31
C SER A 412 -1.05 -27.96 1.60
N LEU A 413 -1.41 -27.41 2.76
CA LEU A 413 -0.86 -27.85 4.07
C LEU A 413 -1.20 -29.30 4.36
N GLY A 414 -2.45 -29.73 4.09
CA GLY A 414 -2.87 -31.12 4.27
C GLY A 414 -2.17 -32.10 3.32
N ALA A 415 -1.76 -31.65 2.14
CA ALA A 415 -0.98 -32.42 1.20
C ALA A 415 0.47 -32.63 1.71
N LEU A 416 1.07 -31.63 2.35
CA LEU A 416 2.40 -31.72 2.96
C LEU A 416 2.43 -32.73 4.13
N GLU A 417 1.39 -32.77 4.98
CA GLU A 417 1.27 -33.78 6.04
C GLU A 417 1.14 -35.17 5.50
N SER A 418 0.43 -35.41 4.39
CA SER A 418 0.25 -36.73 3.78
C SER A 418 1.53 -37.26 3.13
N THR A 419 2.42 -36.38 2.67
CA THR A 419 3.74 -36.80 2.12
C THR A 419 4.77 -37.03 3.21
N SER A 420 4.65 -36.39 4.38
CA SER A 420 5.54 -36.64 5.54
C SER A 420 5.32 -37.99 6.21
N THR A 421 4.18 -38.65 6.03
CA THR A 421 3.87 -39.97 6.58
C THR A 421 4.17 -41.12 5.63
N THR A 422 4.55 -40.87 4.39
CA THR A 422 5.07 -41.90 3.49
C THR A 422 6.59 -42.03 3.72
N GLU A 423 7.02 -43.10 4.37
CA GLU A 423 8.44 -43.49 4.45
C GLU A 423 9.05 -43.36 3.05
N SER A 424 9.97 -42.42 2.90
CA SER A 424 10.80 -42.28 1.71
C SER A 424 11.61 -43.56 1.57
N THR A 425 11.16 -44.48 0.73
CA THR A 425 11.99 -45.58 0.31
C THR A 425 13.08 -45.04 -0.61
N VAL A 426 14.19 -44.61 0.00
CA VAL A 426 15.41 -44.27 -0.71
C VAL A 426 15.85 -45.52 -1.48
N GLY A 427 15.99 -45.41 -2.79
CA GLY A 427 16.52 -46.51 -3.62
C GLY A 427 17.93 -46.90 -3.15
N THR A 428 18.19 -48.15 -3.02
CA THR A 428 19.51 -48.66 -2.68
C THR A 428 20.34 -48.88 -3.93
N LEU A 429 21.62 -48.53 -3.85
CA LEU A 429 22.61 -48.79 -4.88
C LEU A 429 23.01 -50.28 -4.77
N GLU A 430 22.60 -51.11 -5.71
CA GLU A 430 23.14 -52.44 -5.88
C GLU A 430 23.93 -52.49 -7.21
N ASP A 431 25.21 -52.86 -7.12
CA ASP A 431 26.10 -53.16 -8.26
C ASP A 431 26.31 -51.99 -9.26
N GLY A 432 26.31 -50.72 -8.82
CA GLY A 432 26.65 -49.58 -9.67
C GLY A 432 25.56 -49.18 -10.67
N VAL A 433 24.35 -49.71 -10.52
CA VAL A 433 23.17 -49.32 -11.33
C VAL A 433 22.15 -48.67 -10.42
N TYR A 434 21.87 -47.41 -10.70
CA TYR A 434 20.82 -46.65 -10.01
C TYR A 434 19.46 -46.95 -10.62
N THR A 435 18.55 -47.49 -9.84
CA THR A 435 17.16 -47.67 -10.27
C THR A 435 16.27 -46.65 -9.58
N ALA A 436 15.83 -45.63 -10.30
CA ALA A 436 14.82 -44.70 -9.82
C ALA A 436 13.44 -45.37 -9.89
N LYS A 437 12.70 -45.31 -8.77
CA LYS A 437 11.26 -45.59 -8.79
C LYS A 437 10.51 -44.28 -8.95
N PHE A 438 9.69 -44.20 -9.98
CA PHE A 438 8.74 -43.11 -10.14
C PHE A 438 7.62 -43.25 -9.12
N ASP A 439 7.39 -42.22 -8.32
CA ASP A 439 6.12 -42.04 -7.66
C ASP A 439 5.17 -41.39 -8.65
N THR A 440 4.10 -42.08 -8.96
CA THR A 440 3.12 -41.60 -9.97
C THR A 440 2.19 -40.52 -9.45
N ASP A 441 2.30 -40.18 -8.15
CA ASP A 441 1.43 -39.20 -7.50
C ASP A 441 2.12 -37.84 -7.23
N SER A 442 3.44 -37.74 -7.41
CA SER A 442 4.15 -36.44 -7.35
C SER A 442 4.94 -36.23 -8.64
N SER A 443 4.74 -35.12 -9.29
CA SER A 443 5.44 -34.69 -10.52
C SER A 443 6.88 -34.21 -10.27
N MET A 444 7.53 -34.59 -9.15
CA MET A 444 8.88 -34.14 -8.82
C MET A 444 9.93 -35.20 -9.15
N PHE A 445 10.91 -34.82 -9.96
CA PHE A 445 12.14 -35.54 -10.21
C PHE A 445 13.15 -35.30 -9.09
N HIS A 446 13.65 -36.37 -8.45
CA HIS A 446 14.85 -36.30 -7.64
C HIS A 446 16.04 -36.75 -8.47
N VAL A 447 16.93 -35.84 -8.79
CA VAL A 447 18.22 -36.09 -9.47
C VAL A 447 19.29 -36.33 -8.40
N ASN A 448 20.10 -37.39 -8.55
CA ASN A 448 21.17 -37.68 -7.62
C ASN A 448 22.46 -36.91 -7.96
N GLU A 449 23.42 -36.83 -7.01
CA GLU A 449 24.69 -36.09 -7.13
C GLU A 449 25.57 -36.46 -8.34
N ALA A 450 25.28 -37.55 -9.06
CA ALA A 450 26.04 -37.94 -10.24
C ALA A 450 25.64 -37.20 -11.53
N ASP A 451 24.53 -36.42 -11.50
CA ASP A 451 24.02 -35.64 -12.63
C ASP A 451 24.32 -34.13 -12.52
N GLU A 452 25.00 -33.72 -11.45
CA GLU A 452 25.49 -32.31 -11.34
C GLU A 452 26.60 -32.04 -12.37
N GLY A 453 26.22 -31.70 -13.56
CA GLY A 453 27.15 -31.33 -14.63
C GLY A 453 26.62 -31.53 -16.05
N ARG A 454 25.47 -32.17 -16.18
CA ARG A 454 24.80 -32.30 -17.46
C ARG A 454 23.52 -31.46 -17.43
N GLY A 455 23.66 -30.16 -17.78
CA GLY A 455 22.56 -29.25 -17.85
C GLY A 455 21.36 -29.84 -18.60
N ILE A 456 20.29 -30.03 -17.85
CA ILE A 456 18.92 -30.18 -18.37
C ILE A 456 18.16 -28.97 -17.88
#